data_ea4682eea5cf96d715448b6c05d1e7a5
#
_entry.id   ea4682eea5cf96d715448b6c05d1e7a5
#
_cell.length_a   1.000
_cell.length_b   1.000
_cell.length_c   1.000
_cell.angle_alpha   90.00
_cell.angle_beta   90.00
_cell.angle_gamma   90.00
#
_symmetry.space_group_name_H-M   'P 1'
#
loop_
_entity.id
_entity.type
_entity.pdbx_description
1 polymer ?
#
loop_
_entity_poly.entity_id
_entity_poly.type
_entity_poly.pdbx_seq_one_letter_code
_entity_poly.pdbx_strand_id
1 'polypeptide(L)'
;MGYCFMTLEKIKTFGQCIGKYKHNYREIEVGNADSSKSHLNEELVSLNGKDYKEALQDRLKEVGYFSTKKIRKNAVLGFEVVTTFSRENLKDVDIEKWKEDNVKWLKEAFNANSEKYGENVLSVMYHGDEVGNVHCHAFVVPIDDKGNLNARYYVQNRGKMIELQNSYAEKMKVHGLNRGVPGSKATHQDIKKFYTVLNQNLSKNLPLKNPQESLDEYYIRMNEEYQKANLKNMGLEDKYKRLEMASEQELKNAISQTKKEFYEYKDKADILDELEREYGTVQEIKERCDEYEKLFLGIEAESDQDLKNNMIMLMNEYIDKGTIEKVKNMEKNR
;
A
#
# COMPACT_ATOMS: atom_id res chain seq x y z
N MET A 1 16.56 16.77 17.49
CA MET A 1 15.13 16.54 17.77
C MET A 1 14.75 15.26 17.04
N GLY A 2 14.33 14.23 17.78
CA GLY A 2 14.07 12.91 17.22
C GLY A 2 12.65 12.71 16.75
N TYR A 3 12.46 11.79 15.83
CA TYR A 3 11.14 11.42 15.33
C TYR A 3 10.86 9.94 15.61
N CYS A 4 9.62 9.63 15.95
CA CYS A 4 9.13 8.27 16.02
C CYS A 4 8.29 7.94 14.79
N PHE A 5 8.30 6.65 14.40
CA PHE A 5 7.63 6.15 13.20
C PHE A 5 6.84 4.88 13.54
N MET A 6 5.67 4.79 12.94
CA MET A 6 4.85 3.59 12.97
C MET A 6 4.37 3.28 11.56
N THR A 7 4.51 2.03 11.16
CA THR A 7 3.95 1.50 9.91
C THR A 7 3.08 0.30 10.20
N LEU A 8 2.11 0.03 9.32
CA LEU A 8 1.20 -1.10 9.45
C LEU A 8 1.03 -1.78 8.10
N GLU A 9 1.32 -3.07 8.05
CA GLU A 9 1.10 -3.93 6.91
C GLU A 9 -0.04 -4.92 7.18
N LYS A 10 -0.90 -5.14 6.18
CA LYS A 10 -2.03 -6.08 6.26
C LYS A 10 -1.59 -7.46 5.84
N ILE A 11 -1.77 -8.44 6.72
CA ILE A 11 -1.52 -9.86 6.46
C ILE A 11 -2.83 -10.49 5.99
N LYS A 12 -2.83 -11.09 4.79
CA LYS A 12 -4.04 -11.63 4.15
C LYS A 12 -3.99 -13.14 3.94
N THR A 13 -2.83 -13.77 4.08
CA THR A 13 -2.64 -15.21 3.86
C THR A 13 -1.87 -15.85 4.99
N PHE A 14 -2.10 -17.14 5.22
CA PHE A 14 -1.30 -17.92 6.18
C PHE A 14 0.18 -17.99 5.77
N GLY A 15 0.49 -17.96 4.47
CA GLY A 15 1.87 -17.90 4.00
C GLY A 15 2.58 -16.61 4.43
N GLN A 16 1.87 -15.48 4.41
CA GLN A 16 2.39 -14.21 4.95
C GLN A 16 2.60 -14.30 6.47
N CYS A 17 1.68 -14.91 7.22
CA CYS A 17 1.86 -15.15 8.67
C CYS A 17 3.17 -15.89 8.94
N ILE A 18 3.38 -17.02 8.26
CA ILE A 18 4.58 -17.86 8.42
C ILE A 18 5.85 -17.10 8.01
N GLY A 19 5.82 -16.37 6.88
CA GLY A 19 6.95 -15.58 6.41
C GLY A 19 7.36 -14.49 7.40
N LYS A 20 6.39 -13.76 7.95
CA LYS A 20 6.63 -12.72 8.96
C LYS A 20 7.14 -13.31 10.27
N TYR A 21 6.57 -14.42 10.73
CA TYR A 21 7.08 -15.14 11.90
C TYR A 21 8.54 -15.52 11.74
N LYS A 22 8.88 -16.19 10.63
CA LYS A 22 10.27 -16.62 10.36
C LYS A 22 11.27 -15.47 10.33
N HIS A 23 10.87 -14.32 9.77
CA HIS A 23 11.68 -13.10 9.78
C HIS A 23 11.86 -12.57 11.20
N ASN A 24 10.76 -12.40 11.94
CA ASN A 24 10.76 -11.77 13.26
C ASN A 24 11.46 -12.63 14.32
N TYR A 25 11.36 -13.97 14.21
CA TYR A 25 12.01 -14.91 15.13
C TYR A 25 13.35 -15.45 14.62
N ARG A 26 13.89 -14.85 13.53
CA ARG A 26 15.20 -15.23 12.96
C ARG A 26 15.31 -16.70 12.55
N GLU A 27 14.21 -17.33 12.12
CA GLU A 27 14.21 -18.68 11.55
C GLU A 27 14.73 -18.70 10.10
N ILE A 28 14.93 -17.55 9.49
CA ILE A 28 15.54 -17.36 8.18
C ILE A 28 16.66 -16.34 8.28
N GLU A 29 17.64 -16.44 7.41
CA GLU A 29 18.71 -15.46 7.31
C GLU A 29 18.15 -14.11 6.85
N VAL A 30 18.51 -13.04 7.57
CA VAL A 30 18.10 -11.67 7.31
C VAL A 30 19.34 -10.85 6.98
N GLY A 31 19.44 -10.39 5.73
CA GLY A 31 20.67 -9.83 5.16
C GLY A 31 21.20 -8.55 5.82
N ASN A 32 20.41 -7.88 6.65
CA ASN A 32 20.78 -6.70 7.43
C ASN A 32 20.87 -6.97 8.95
N ALA A 33 20.68 -8.22 9.39
CA ALA A 33 20.87 -8.64 10.77
C ALA A 33 22.29 -9.13 11.01
N ASP A 34 22.86 -8.74 12.13
CA ASP A 34 24.15 -9.22 12.63
C ASP A 34 23.88 -10.39 13.58
N SER A 35 24.13 -11.62 13.12
CA SER A 35 23.86 -12.82 13.90
C SER A 35 24.63 -12.88 15.23
N SER A 36 25.76 -12.18 15.35
CA SER A 36 26.51 -12.08 16.62
C SER A 36 25.76 -11.26 17.67
N LYS A 37 24.80 -10.44 17.25
CA LYS A 37 23.97 -9.58 18.09
C LYS A 37 22.54 -10.09 18.31
N SER A 38 22.20 -11.27 17.80
CA SER A 38 20.86 -11.83 17.93
C SER A 38 20.42 -11.99 19.41
N HIS A 39 21.37 -12.04 20.34
CA HIS A 39 21.09 -12.03 21.78
C HIS A 39 20.51 -10.69 22.29
N LEU A 40 20.55 -9.62 21.50
CA LEU A 40 19.92 -8.34 21.81
C LEU A 40 18.44 -8.29 21.42
N ASN A 41 17.96 -9.29 20.67
CA ASN A 41 16.55 -9.40 20.32
C ASN A 41 15.76 -9.92 21.52
N GLU A 42 14.55 -9.42 21.69
CA GLU A 42 13.74 -9.74 22.86
C GLU A 42 12.26 -9.91 22.48
N GLU A 43 11.65 -10.98 23.00
CA GLU A 43 10.22 -11.20 22.87
C GLU A 43 9.48 -10.48 24.01
N LEU A 44 8.93 -9.30 23.73
CA LEU A 44 8.24 -8.46 24.72
C LEU A 44 6.81 -8.94 25.02
N VAL A 45 6.16 -9.56 24.05
CA VAL A 45 4.88 -10.26 24.20
C VAL A 45 5.02 -11.62 23.55
N SER A 46 4.92 -12.67 24.37
CA SER A 46 5.27 -14.03 23.96
C SER A 46 4.11 -14.76 23.29
N LEU A 47 4.44 -15.50 22.23
CA LEU A 47 3.57 -16.47 21.58
C LEU A 47 3.50 -17.82 22.31
N ASN A 48 4.26 -17.99 23.38
CA ASN A 48 4.33 -19.24 24.12
C ASN A 48 4.68 -20.46 23.24
N GLY A 49 5.64 -20.28 22.35
CA GLY A 49 6.15 -21.33 21.46
C GLY A 49 5.30 -21.60 20.20
N LYS A 50 4.26 -20.80 19.94
CA LYS A 50 3.44 -20.92 18.72
C LYS A 50 4.00 -20.05 17.59
N ASP A 51 3.70 -20.42 16.36
CA ASP A 51 3.90 -19.51 15.24
C ASP A 51 2.71 -18.54 15.07
N TYR A 52 2.83 -17.54 14.16
CA TYR A 52 1.75 -16.57 13.92
C TYR A 52 0.47 -17.20 13.35
N LYS A 53 0.57 -18.29 12.61
CA LYS A 53 -0.59 -19.01 12.07
C LYS A 53 -1.35 -19.74 13.18
N GLU A 54 -0.62 -20.43 14.05
CA GLU A 54 -1.20 -21.14 15.19
C GLU A 54 -1.85 -20.16 16.18
N ALA A 55 -1.13 -19.10 16.55
CA ALA A 55 -1.63 -18.04 17.41
C ALA A 55 -2.89 -17.35 16.85
N LEU A 56 -2.91 -17.06 15.55
CA LEU A 56 -4.09 -16.54 14.85
C LEU A 56 -5.28 -17.51 14.94
N GLN A 57 -5.04 -18.80 14.67
CA GLN A 57 -6.11 -19.80 14.69
C GLN A 57 -6.69 -19.95 16.09
N ASP A 58 -5.85 -19.97 17.11
CA ASP A 58 -6.30 -20.06 18.49
C ASP A 58 -7.06 -18.79 18.90
N ARG A 59 -6.58 -17.62 18.52
CA ARG A 59 -7.26 -16.37 18.77
C ARG A 59 -8.66 -16.32 18.16
N LEU A 60 -8.82 -16.81 16.94
CA LEU A 60 -10.14 -16.91 16.29
C LEU A 60 -11.06 -17.95 16.94
N LYS A 61 -10.51 -19.03 17.52
CA LYS A 61 -11.28 -20.00 18.31
C LYS A 61 -11.77 -19.38 19.61
N GLU A 62 -10.90 -18.67 20.34
CA GLU A 62 -11.22 -18.00 21.61
C GLU A 62 -12.42 -17.05 21.49
N VAL A 63 -12.49 -16.26 20.40
CA VAL A 63 -13.63 -15.37 20.15
C VAL A 63 -14.84 -16.08 19.52
N GLY A 64 -14.80 -17.41 19.41
CA GLY A 64 -15.91 -18.20 18.83
C GLY A 64 -16.13 -17.97 17.34
N TYR A 65 -15.15 -17.43 16.62
CA TYR A 65 -15.31 -17.04 15.21
C TYR A 65 -15.77 -18.21 14.34
N PHE A 66 -15.17 -19.38 14.50
CA PHE A 66 -15.47 -20.57 13.69
C PHE A 66 -16.80 -21.25 14.02
N SER A 67 -17.42 -20.91 15.14
CA SER A 67 -18.74 -21.44 15.50
C SER A 67 -19.84 -20.94 14.57
N THR A 68 -19.65 -19.75 13.99
CA THR A 68 -20.68 -19.06 13.21
C THR A 68 -20.20 -18.58 11.84
N LYS A 69 -18.90 -18.58 11.57
CA LYS A 69 -18.31 -17.92 10.40
C LYS A 69 -17.16 -18.72 9.79
N LYS A 70 -16.96 -18.51 8.48
CA LYS A 70 -15.75 -18.95 7.75
C LYS A 70 -14.91 -17.73 7.40
N ILE A 71 -13.59 -17.89 7.38
CA ILE A 71 -12.68 -16.83 6.92
C ILE A 71 -12.97 -16.55 5.45
N ARG A 72 -13.30 -15.30 5.13
CA ARG A 72 -13.53 -14.87 3.75
C ARG A 72 -12.21 -14.88 2.97
N LYS A 73 -12.26 -15.19 1.68
CA LYS A 73 -11.08 -15.28 0.79
C LYS A 73 -10.18 -14.03 0.82
N ASN A 74 -10.75 -12.85 1.02
CA ASN A 74 -10.04 -11.56 1.04
C ASN A 74 -9.99 -10.93 2.45
N ALA A 75 -10.18 -11.73 3.49
CA ALA A 75 -10.07 -11.24 4.86
C ALA A 75 -8.65 -10.77 5.16
N VAL A 76 -8.53 -9.70 5.94
CA VAL A 76 -7.27 -9.35 6.60
C VAL A 76 -7.20 -10.18 7.88
N LEU A 77 -6.22 -11.08 7.93
CA LEU A 77 -6.04 -12.03 9.02
C LEU A 77 -5.31 -11.42 10.21
N GLY A 78 -4.39 -10.50 9.91
CA GLY A 78 -3.58 -9.84 10.92
C GLY A 78 -3.00 -8.54 10.40
N PHE A 79 -2.37 -7.82 11.31
CA PHE A 79 -1.48 -6.70 11.01
C PHE A 79 -0.08 -7.03 11.49
N GLU A 80 0.91 -6.66 10.72
CA GLU A 80 2.25 -6.40 11.24
C GLU A 80 2.37 -4.90 11.49
N VAL A 81 2.65 -4.53 12.72
CA VAL A 81 2.89 -3.15 13.11
C VAL A 81 4.36 -3.02 13.45
N VAL A 82 5.08 -2.16 12.73
CA VAL A 82 6.50 -1.88 12.99
C VAL A 82 6.61 -0.50 13.60
N THR A 83 7.30 -0.41 14.72
CA THR A 83 7.57 0.83 15.44
C THR A 83 9.06 1.05 15.60
N THR A 84 9.52 2.28 15.41
CA THR A 84 10.93 2.67 15.51
C THR A 84 11.04 4.18 15.79
N PHE A 85 12.28 4.69 15.91
CA PHE A 85 12.55 6.11 16.01
C PHE A 85 13.85 6.50 15.29
N SER A 86 14.17 7.78 15.19
CA SER A 86 15.38 8.28 14.53
C SER A 86 16.64 7.75 15.19
N ARG A 87 17.55 7.18 14.40
CA ARG A 87 18.80 6.56 14.84
C ARG A 87 19.68 7.51 15.68
N GLU A 88 19.66 8.80 15.36
CA GLU A 88 20.45 9.83 16.05
C GLU A 88 20.10 9.92 17.53
N ASN A 89 18.90 9.50 17.92
CA ASN A 89 18.41 9.52 19.30
C ASN A 89 18.64 8.22 20.07
N LEU A 90 19.29 7.22 19.47
CA LEU A 90 19.52 5.92 20.12
C LEU A 90 20.29 6.04 21.46
N LYS A 91 21.13 7.08 21.59
CA LYS A 91 21.88 7.33 22.83
C LYS A 91 21.10 8.10 23.89
N ASP A 92 20.03 8.79 23.48
CA ASP A 92 19.24 9.67 24.34
C ASP A 92 17.99 8.98 24.87
N VAL A 93 17.52 7.93 24.21
CA VAL A 93 16.32 7.18 24.54
C VAL A 93 16.65 6.02 25.49
N ASP A 94 15.95 5.95 26.60
CA ASP A 94 15.94 4.78 27.47
C ASP A 94 15.19 3.64 26.73
N ILE A 95 15.96 2.68 26.23
CA ILE A 95 15.45 1.60 25.38
C ILE A 95 14.47 0.70 26.15
N GLU A 96 14.73 0.39 27.40
CA GLU A 96 13.86 -0.47 28.19
C GLU A 96 12.49 0.17 28.40
N LYS A 97 12.50 1.43 28.81
CA LYS A 97 11.26 2.20 28.96
C LYS A 97 10.52 2.41 27.65
N TRP A 98 11.27 2.61 26.54
CA TRP A 98 10.68 2.71 25.21
C TRP A 98 10.01 1.41 24.79
N LYS A 99 10.60 0.22 25.06
CA LYS A 99 9.98 -1.10 24.83
C LYS A 99 8.66 -1.23 25.61
N GLU A 100 8.67 -0.90 26.89
CA GLU A 100 7.46 -0.96 27.74
C GLU A 100 6.35 -0.04 27.20
N ASP A 101 6.67 1.20 26.84
CA ASP A 101 5.71 2.16 26.31
C ASP A 101 5.20 1.76 24.89
N ASN A 102 6.03 1.09 24.08
CA ASN A 102 5.59 0.48 22.82
C ASN A 102 4.53 -0.61 23.04
N VAL A 103 4.81 -1.56 23.92
CA VAL A 103 3.85 -2.63 24.25
C VAL A 103 2.56 -2.04 24.79
N LYS A 104 2.66 -1.06 25.67
CA LYS A 104 1.50 -0.40 26.26
C LYS A 104 0.67 0.32 25.18
N TRP A 105 1.31 1.10 24.31
CA TRP A 105 0.61 1.76 23.21
C TRP A 105 -0.05 0.75 22.24
N LEU A 106 0.64 -0.32 21.86
CA LEU A 106 0.09 -1.36 20.99
C LEU A 106 -1.18 -1.97 21.58
N LYS A 107 -1.16 -2.29 22.89
CA LYS A 107 -2.34 -2.81 23.58
C LYS A 107 -3.47 -1.79 23.65
N GLU A 108 -3.18 -0.53 23.99
CA GLU A 108 -4.15 0.57 24.00
C GLU A 108 -4.78 0.79 22.62
N ALA A 109 -3.99 0.69 21.54
CA ALA A 109 -4.46 0.95 20.17
C ALA A 109 -5.26 -0.20 19.54
N PHE A 110 -4.95 -1.46 19.90
CA PHE A 110 -5.47 -2.62 19.17
C PHE A 110 -6.29 -3.61 20.03
N ASN A 111 -6.29 -3.53 21.35
CA ASN A 111 -7.06 -4.42 22.21
C ASN A 111 -8.47 -3.90 22.49
N ALA A 112 -9.30 -3.80 21.45
CA ALA A 112 -10.69 -3.39 21.60
C ALA A 112 -11.47 -4.39 22.46
N ASN A 113 -12.04 -3.91 23.58
CA ASN A 113 -12.86 -4.69 24.51
C ASN A 113 -12.14 -5.97 24.99
N SER A 114 -10.88 -5.83 25.42
CA SER A 114 -10.04 -6.97 25.84
C SER A 114 -10.56 -7.71 27.06
N GLU A 115 -11.30 -7.05 27.94
CA GLU A 115 -11.95 -7.70 29.09
C GLU A 115 -12.90 -8.81 28.66
N LYS A 116 -13.63 -8.61 27.56
CA LYS A 116 -14.60 -9.57 27.06
C LYS A 116 -14.02 -10.53 26.03
N TYR A 117 -13.17 -10.05 25.16
CA TYR A 117 -12.71 -10.81 24.00
C TYR A 117 -11.21 -11.17 24.05
N GLY A 118 -10.49 -10.76 25.10
CA GLY A 118 -9.06 -11.00 25.22
C GLY A 118 -8.19 -10.10 24.35
N GLU A 119 -6.89 -10.32 24.36
CA GLU A 119 -5.92 -9.47 23.69
C GLU A 119 -5.78 -9.76 22.21
N ASN A 120 -5.65 -8.72 21.40
CA ASN A 120 -5.43 -8.80 19.96
C ASN A 120 -3.94 -8.71 19.58
N VAL A 121 -3.12 -8.11 20.46
CA VAL A 121 -1.66 -8.03 20.28
C VAL A 121 -1.08 -9.35 20.78
N LEU A 122 -0.77 -10.24 19.86
CA LEU A 122 -0.35 -11.62 20.18
C LEU A 122 1.15 -11.78 20.35
N SER A 123 1.93 -10.95 19.66
CA SER A 123 3.40 -10.96 19.75
C SER A 123 3.94 -9.55 19.57
N VAL A 124 4.99 -9.24 20.32
CA VAL A 124 5.85 -8.08 20.08
C VAL A 124 7.29 -8.54 20.21
N MET A 125 8.03 -8.46 19.11
CA MET A 125 9.44 -8.79 19.03
C MET A 125 10.26 -7.51 18.86
N TYR A 126 11.19 -7.27 19.75
CA TYR A 126 12.19 -6.22 19.62
C TYR A 126 13.41 -6.73 18.89
N HIS A 127 13.91 -5.96 17.94
CA HIS A 127 15.13 -6.24 17.20
C HIS A 127 16.22 -5.20 17.53
N GLY A 128 17.30 -5.69 18.13
CA GLY A 128 18.52 -4.92 18.41
C GLY A 128 19.71 -5.36 17.55
N ASP A 129 19.53 -6.37 16.70
CA ASP A 129 20.57 -6.99 15.89
C ASP A 129 20.68 -6.42 14.46
N GLU A 130 19.77 -5.56 14.02
CA GLU A 130 19.82 -5.02 12.66
C GLU A 130 20.72 -3.79 12.53
N VAL A 131 21.52 -3.78 11.46
CA VAL A 131 22.38 -2.65 11.12
C VAL A 131 21.51 -1.49 10.63
N GLY A 132 21.25 -0.54 11.45
CA GLY A 132 20.43 0.61 11.06
C GLY A 132 19.78 1.22 12.27
N ASN A 133 18.77 0.59 12.79
CA ASN A 133 18.07 1.10 13.95
C ASN A 133 17.30 0.01 14.70
N VAL A 134 17.10 0.21 15.97
CA VAL A 134 16.24 -0.66 16.79
C VAL A 134 14.77 -0.46 16.43
N HIS A 135 14.00 -1.54 16.44
CA HIS A 135 12.58 -1.49 16.13
C HIS A 135 11.83 -2.66 16.76
N CYS A 136 10.51 -2.51 16.86
CA CYS A 136 9.64 -3.60 17.28
C CYS A 136 8.72 -4.03 16.13
N HIS A 137 8.51 -5.34 16.01
CA HIS A 137 7.48 -5.96 15.18
C HIS A 137 6.36 -6.48 16.07
N ALA A 138 5.15 -6.02 15.87
CA ALA A 138 3.98 -6.54 16.56
C ALA A 138 3.07 -7.32 15.60
N PHE A 139 2.65 -8.51 16.01
CA PHE A 139 1.61 -9.27 15.33
C PHE A 139 0.27 -9.06 16.02
N VAL A 140 -0.70 -8.53 15.30
CA VAL A 140 -2.02 -8.15 15.81
C VAL A 140 -3.11 -8.83 15.01
N VAL A 141 -4.04 -9.53 15.69
CA VAL A 141 -5.26 -10.07 15.07
C VAL A 141 -6.40 -9.08 15.27
N PRO A 142 -6.96 -8.47 14.20
CA PRO A 142 -7.89 -7.35 14.32
C PRO A 142 -9.31 -7.80 14.69
N ILE A 143 -9.51 -8.17 15.94
CA ILE A 143 -10.83 -8.43 16.50
C ILE A 143 -11.43 -7.11 16.98
N ASP A 144 -12.64 -6.78 16.53
CA ASP A 144 -13.35 -5.57 16.92
C ASP A 144 -14.00 -5.70 18.32
N ASP A 145 -14.62 -4.62 18.78
CA ASP A 145 -15.35 -4.53 20.06
C ASP A 145 -16.55 -5.46 20.17
N LYS A 146 -16.93 -6.13 19.07
CA LYS A 146 -18.03 -7.11 18.99
C LYS A 146 -17.56 -8.54 18.79
N GLY A 147 -16.23 -8.79 18.84
CA GLY A 147 -15.63 -10.10 18.65
C GLY A 147 -15.55 -10.55 17.18
N ASN A 148 -15.63 -9.64 16.20
CA ASN A 148 -15.50 -9.99 14.79
C ASN A 148 -14.10 -9.72 14.27
N LEU A 149 -13.61 -10.57 13.37
CA LEU A 149 -12.39 -10.28 12.57
C LEU A 149 -12.70 -9.12 11.61
N ASN A 150 -12.28 -7.92 11.97
CA ASN A 150 -12.66 -6.67 11.32
C ASN A 150 -11.52 -5.65 11.27
N ALA A 151 -10.68 -5.77 10.27
CA ALA A 151 -9.57 -4.84 10.05
C ALA A 151 -10.02 -3.39 9.82
N ARG A 152 -11.25 -3.16 9.30
CA ARG A 152 -11.76 -1.82 9.07
C ARG A 152 -12.04 -1.04 10.35
N TYR A 153 -12.30 -1.73 11.44
CA TYR A 153 -12.48 -1.10 12.75
C TYR A 153 -11.25 -0.26 13.12
N TYR A 154 -10.05 -0.78 12.85
CA TYR A 154 -8.77 -0.13 13.16
C TYR A 154 -8.23 0.75 12.03
N VAL A 155 -8.33 0.29 10.77
CA VAL A 155 -7.66 0.92 9.60
C VAL A 155 -8.62 0.97 8.41
N GLN A 156 -9.65 1.78 8.53
CA GLN A 156 -10.65 1.93 7.47
C GLN A 156 -10.13 2.79 6.30
N ASN A 157 -9.45 3.90 6.62
CA ASN A 157 -9.03 4.91 5.66
C ASN A 157 -7.75 5.62 6.13
N ARG A 158 -7.30 6.59 5.33
CA ARG A 158 -6.12 7.41 5.65
C ARG A 158 -6.24 8.16 6.98
N GLY A 159 -7.45 8.61 7.34
CA GLY A 159 -7.69 9.33 8.60
C GLY A 159 -7.36 8.45 9.81
N LYS A 160 -7.84 7.21 9.84
CA LYS A 160 -7.54 6.24 10.91
C LYS A 160 -6.04 5.95 11.04
N MET A 161 -5.31 5.86 9.91
CA MET A 161 -3.85 5.71 9.94
C MET A 161 -3.15 6.93 10.53
N ILE A 162 -3.64 8.13 10.21
CA ILE A 162 -3.12 9.38 10.79
C ILE A 162 -3.38 9.42 12.30
N GLU A 163 -4.58 9.01 12.76
CA GLU A 163 -4.93 8.92 14.17
C GLU A 163 -3.99 7.96 14.92
N LEU A 164 -3.71 6.77 14.38
CA LEU A 164 -2.77 5.82 14.95
C LEU A 164 -1.35 6.40 15.03
N GLN A 165 -0.88 7.04 13.97
CA GLN A 165 0.45 7.68 13.97
C GLN A 165 0.52 8.85 14.98
N ASN A 166 -0.55 9.61 15.13
CA ASN A 166 -0.61 10.70 16.11
C ASN A 166 -0.61 10.16 17.54
N SER A 167 -1.40 9.12 17.82
CA SER A 167 -1.46 8.50 19.15
C SER A 167 -0.13 7.86 19.55
N TYR A 168 0.55 7.21 18.58
CA TYR A 168 1.89 6.70 18.80
C TYR A 168 2.88 7.80 19.16
N ALA A 169 2.90 8.85 18.38
CA ALA A 169 3.80 9.99 18.63
C ALA A 169 3.51 10.67 19.96
N GLU A 170 2.25 10.80 20.35
CA GLU A 170 1.86 11.35 21.63
C GLU A 170 2.42 10.52 22.80
N LYS A 171 2.33 9.19 22.68
CA LYS A 171 2.88 8.26 23.66
C LYS A 171 4.41 8.35 23.75
N MET A 172 5.08 8.55 22.61
CA MET A 172 6.55 8.59 22.52
C MET A 172 7.15 9.95 22.89
N LYS A 173 6.36 10.97 23.16
CA LYS A 173 6.85 12.30 23.62
C LYS A 173 7.66 12.23 24.89
N VAL A 174 7.36 11.31 25.80
CA VAL A 174 8.10 11.14 27.07
C VAL A 174 9.56 10.74 26.84
N HIS A 175 9.88 10.21 25.65
CA HIS A 175 11.22 9.86 25.19
C HIS A 175 11.89 10.99 24.38
N GLY A 176 11.31 12.19 24.33
CA GLY A 176 11.82 13.31 23.51
C GLY A 176 11.60 13.12 22.00
N LEU A 177 10.72 12.19 21.61
CA LEU A 177 10.44 11.86 20.21
C LEU A 177 9.19 12.58 19.73
N ASN A 178 9.25 13.10 18.50
CA ASN A 178 8.15 13.79 17.86
C ASN A 178 7.56 12.94 16.73
N ARG A 179 6.37 13.32 16.29
CA ARG A 179 5.76 12.72 15.12
C ARG A 179 6.59 13.01 13.87
N GLY A 180 6.80 12.00 13.03
CA GLY A 180 7.34 12.21 11.68
C GLY A 180 6.51 13.21 10.88
N VAL A 181 7.14 13.92 9.95
CA VAL A 181 6.52 15.01 9.17
C VAL A 181 5.32 14.50 8.37
N PRO A 182 4.10 15.03 8.62
CA PRO A 182 2.93 14.64 7.84
C PRO A 182 3.10 15.01 6.37
N GLY A 183 2.80 14.08 5.47
CA GLY A 183 2.93 14.32 4.04
C GLY A 183 4.38 14.33 3.53
N SER A 184 5.34 13.85 4.32
CA SER A 184 6.71 13.64 3.86
C SER A 184 6.71 12.83 2.56
N LYS A 185 7.47 13.30 1.58
CA LYS A 185 7.70 12.61 0.30
C LYS A 185 8.77 11.52 0.39
N ALA A 186 9.32 11.28 1.58
CA ALA A 186 10.28 10.20 1.79
C ALA A 186 9.61 8.87 1.43
N THR A 187 10.14 8.22 0.42
CA THR A 187 9.71 6.89 0.01
C THR A 187 10.46 5.85 0.83
N HIS A 188 9.75 4.82 1.24
CA HIS A 188 10.38 3.65 1.85
C HIS A 188 11.31 3.03 0.79
N GLN A 189 12.62 3.18 0.97
CA GLN A 189 13.58 2.49 0.11
C GLN A 189 13.63 1.02 0.51
N ASP A 190 13.67 0.14 -0.50
CA ASP A 190 13.90 -1.28 -0.28
C ASP A 190 15.30 -1.48 0.31
N ILE A 191 15.35 -1.70 1.62
CA ILE A 191 16.58 -1.89 2.40
C ILE A 191 17.45 -2.97 1.76
N LYS A 192 16.85 -4.02 1.22
CA LYS A 192 17.56 -5.10 0.55
C LYS A 192 18.32 -4.61 -0.69
N LYS A 193 17.73 -3.72 -1.48
CA LYS A 193 18.43 -3.10 -2.64
C LYS A 193 19.55 -2.18 -2.19
N PHE A 194 19.30 -1.39 -1.13
CA PHE A 194 20.34 -0.51 -0.57
C PHE A 194 21.57 -1.30 -0.09
N TYR A 195 21.36 -2.35 0.73
CA TYR A 195 22.46 -3.18 1.21
C TYR A 195 23.09 -4.03 0.12
N THR A 196 22.34 -4.48 -0.89
CA THR A 196 22.92 -5.18 -2.04
C THR A 196 23.91 -4.28 -2.78
N VAL A 197 23.57 -3.02 -3.00
CA VAL A 197 24.45 -2.04 -3.64
C VAL A 197 25.65 -1.70 -2.74
N LEU A 198 25.41 -1.51 -1.44
CA LEU A 198 26.48 -1.21 -0.48
C LEU A 198 27.48 -2.37 -0.37
N ASN A 199 27.01 -3.60 -0.22
CA ASN A 199 27.84 -4.78 -0.08
C ASN A 199 28.57 -5.12 -1.39
N GLN A 200 27.97 -4.91 -2.56
CA GLN A 200 28.64 -5.06 -3.84
C GLN A 200 29.78 -4.05 -4.02
N ASN A 201 29.63 -2.85 -3.50
CA ASN A 201 30.68 -1.83 -3.56
C ASN A 201 31.80 -2.07 -2.54
N LEU A 202 31.49 -2.54 -1.34
CA LEU A 202 32.48 -2.84 -0.30
C LEU A 202 33.34 -4.07 -0.64
N SER A 203 32.76 -5.11 -1.26
CA SER A 203 33.49 -6.34 -1.58
C SER A 203 34.39 -6.24 -2.82
N LYS A 204 34.20 -5.24 -3.68
CA LYS A 204 34.87 -5.15 -4.97
C LYS A 204 35.99 -4.09 -5.08
N ASN A 205 36.12 -3.16 -4.13
CA ASN A 205 36.88 -1.93 -4.39
C ASN A 205 37.84 -1.48 -3.28
N LEU A 206 38.22 -2.32 -2.32
CA LEU A 206 39.35 -2.02 -1.47
C LEU A 206 40.62 -2.52 -2.18
N PRO A 207 41.50 -1.63 -2.66
CA PRO A 207 42.75 -2.06 -3.29
C PRO A 207 43.59 -2.80 -2.26
N LEU A 208 44.02 -3.99 -2.60
CA LEU A 208 44.92 -4.77 -1.75
C LEU A 208 46.22 -4.01 -1.53
N LYS A 209 46.79 -4.15 -0.33
CA LYS A 209 48.13 -3.64 -0.01
C LYS A 209 49.17 -4.29 -0.94
N ASN A 210 49.98 -3.50 -1.61
CA ASN A 210 51.07 -4.01 -2.42
C ASN A 210 52.13 -4.67 -1.51
N PRO A 211 52.70 -5.81 -1.88
CA PRO A 211 53.67 -6.52 -1.03
C PRO A 211 54.91 -5.69 -0.61
N GLN A 212 55.27 -4.70 -1.41
CA GLN A 212 56.43 -3.83 -1.19
C GLN A 212 56.08 -2.47 -0.59
N GLU A 213 54.78 -2.19 -0.35
CA GLU A 213 54.26 -0.93 0.16
C GLU A 213 54.35 -0.93 1.71
N SER A 214 54.85 0.14 2.30
CA SER A 214 54.76 0.35 3.76
C SER A 214 53.31 0.56 4.20
N LEU A 215 53.03 0.47 5.49
CA LEU A 215 51.70 0.75 6.02
C LEU A 215 51.28 2.22 5.83
N ASP A 216 52.23 3.14 5.92
CA ASP A 216 51.98 4.58 5.73
C ASP A 216 51.64 4.91 4.27
N GLU A 217 52.39 4.32 3.32
CA GLU A 217 52.13 4.47 1.88
C GLU A 217 50.76 3.88 1.50
N TYR A 218 50.43 2.71 2.04
CA TYR A 218 49.10 2.10 1.88
C TYR A 218 47.99 3.00 2.41
N TYR A 219 48.18 3.57 3.61
CA TYR A 219 47.22 4.46 4.23
C TYR A 219 46.99 5.75 3.43
N ILE A 220 48.07 6.36 2.92
CA ILE A 220 48.00 7.55 2.05
C ILE A 220 47.23 7.23 0.78
N ARG A 221 47.55 6.13 0.11
CA ARG A 221 46.89 5.67 -1.12
C ARG A 221 45.39 5.39 -0.87
N MET A 222 45.06 4.72 0.22
CA MET A 222 43.69 4.44 0.60
C MET A 222 42.88 5.72 0.86
N ASN A 223 43.51 6.72 1.50
CA ASN A 223 42.87 7.99 1.75
C ASN A 223 42.60 8.77 0.46
N GLU A 224 43.52 8.75 -0.47
CA GLU A 224 43.33 9.35 -1.81
C GLU A 224 42.21 8.66 -2.59
N GLU A 225 42.18 7.33 -2.60
CA GLU A 225 41.08 6.57 -3.26
C GLU A 225 39.71 6.82 -2.58
N TYR A 226 39.70 6.91 -1.27
CA TYR A 226 38.50 7.28 -0.52
C TYR A 226 38.02 8.69 -0.87
N GLN A 227 38.93 9.68 -0.97
CA GLN A 227 38.54 11.04 -1.37
C GLN A 227 38.03 11.08 -2.82
N LYS A 228 38.65 10.36 -3.76
CA LYS A 228 38.19 10.23 -5.14
C LYS A 228 36.81 9.56 -5.20
N ALA A 229 36.56 8.53 -4.40
CA ALA A 229 35.27 7.87 -4.32
C ALA A 229 34.19 8.81 -3.76
N ASN A 230 34.51 9.60 -2.72
CA ASN A 230 33.60 10.59 -2.17
C ASN A 230 33.23 11.69 -3.17
N LEU A 231 34.21 12.23 -3.90
CA LEU A 231 33.96 13.21 -4.96
C LEU A 231 33.09 12.64 -6.07
N LYS A 232 33.31 11.37 -6.44
CA LYS A 232 32.47 10.66 -7.41
C LYS A 232 31.06 10.44 -6.90
N ASN A 233 30.91 10.09 -5.61
CA ASN A 233 29.60 9.92 -4.98
C ASN A 233 28.83 11.24 -4.89
N MET A 234 29.47 12.36 -4.55
CA MET A 234 28.87 13.70 -4.59
C MET A 234 28.36 14.05 -5.99
N GLY A 235 29.14 13.76 -7.03
CA GLY A 235 28.70 13.95 -8.41
C GLY A 235 27.53 13.06 -8.83
N LEU A 236 27.46 11.83 -8.28
CA LEU A 236 26.33 10.92 -8.48
C LEU A 236 25.09 11.38 -7.71
N GLU A 237 25.23 11.91 -6.51
CA GLU A 237 24.12 12.50 -5.74
C GLU A 237 23.50 13.70 -6.45
N ASP A 238 24.33 14.60 -6.99
CA ASP A 238 23.82 15.74 -7.78
C ASP A 238 23.12 15.27 -9.06
N LYS A 239 23.65 14.25 -9.74
CA LYS A 239 23.01 13.67 -10.91
C LYS A 239 21.69 12.99 -10.53
N TYR A 240 21.64 12.29 -9.39
CA TYR A 240 20.45 11.64 -8.88
C TYR A 240 19.37 12.66 -8.54
N LYS A 241 19.72 13.75 -7.82
CA LYS A 241 18.79 14.85 -7.52
C LYS A 241 18.20 15.49 -8.78
N ARG A 242 19.02 15.68 -9.82
CA ARG A 242 18.54 16.21 -11.12
C ARG A 242 17.57 15.24 -11.81
N LEU A 243 17.85 13.93 -11.77
CA LEU A 243 16.96 12.90 -12.31
C LEU A 243 15.66 12.80 -11.53
N GLU A 244 15.72 12.91 -10.20
CA GLU A 244 14.55 12.90 -9.32
C GLU A 244 13.64 14.11 -9.61
N MET A 245 14.23 15.31 -9.75
CA MET A 245 13.48 16.51 -10.12
C MET A 245 12.85 16.42 -11.53
N ALA A 246 13.56 15.85 -12.51
CA ALA A 246 13.03 15.62 -13.85
C ALA A 246 11.88 14.59 -13.81
N SER A 247 12.06 13.49 -13.10
CA SER A 247 11.04 12.45 -12.90
C SER A 247 9.78 12.98 -12.19
N GLU A 248 9.94 13.86 -11.18
CA GLU A 248 8.79 14.53 -10.53
C GLU A 248 8.01 15.42 -11.51
N GLN A 249 8.69 16.11 -12.40
CA GLN A 249 8.05 16.97 -13.41
C GLN A 249 7.32 16.13 -14.45
N GLU A 250 7.93 15.07 -14.94
CA GLU A 250 7.29 14.11 -15.87
C GLU A 250 6.07 13.46 -15.25
N LEU A 251 6.15 13.05 -13.98
CA LEU A 251 5.01 12.48 -13.25
C LEU A 251 3.88 13.49 -13.08
N LYS A 252 4.19 14.74 -12.75
CA LYS A 252 3.18 15.83 -12.67
C LYS A 252 2.49 16.05 -14.01
N ASN A 253 3.26 16.06 -15.09
CA ASN A 253 2.73 16.22 -16.45
C ASN A 253 1.83 15.01 -16.82
N ALA A 254 2.28 13.79 -16.56
CA ALA A 254 1.49 12.58 -16.80
C ALA A 254 0.18 12.56 -16.00
N ILE A 255 0.23 12.92 -14.71
CA ILE A 255 -0.97 13.04 -13.86
C ILE A 255 -1.92 14.11 -14.42
N SER A 256 -1.39 15.25 -14.85
CA SER A 256 -2.22 16.33 -15.43
C SER A 256 -2.89 15.87 -16.73
N GLN A 257 -2.15 15.17 -17.58
CA GLN A 257 -2.67 14.62 -18.83
C GLN A 257 -3.72 13.54 -18.58
N THR A 258 -3.45 12.59 -17.69
CA THR A 258 -4.41 11.54 -17.31
C THR A 258 -5.70 12.13 -16.72
N LYS A 259 -5.58 13.20 -15.91
CA LYS A 259 -6.77 13.90 -15.39
C LYS A 259 -7.59 14.53 -16.52
N LYS A 260 -6.94 15.16 -17.49
CA LYS A 260 -7.61 15.75 -18.66
C LYS A 260 -8.36 14.69 -19.45
N GLU A 261 -7.67 13.57 -19.76
CA GLU A 261 -8.27 12.42 -20.46
C GLU A 261 -9.44 11.83 -19.66
N PHE A 262 -9.30 11.71 -18.32
CA PHE A 262 -10.36 11.23 -17.46
C PHE A 262 -11.63 12.11 -17.52
N TYR A 263 -11.47 13.45 -17.48
CA TYR A 263 -12.61 14.34 -17.62
C TYR A 263 -13.23 14.28 -19.00
N GLU A 264 -12.43 14.17 -20.06
CA GLU A 264 -12.94 13.97 -21.42
C GLU A 264 -13.73 12.65 -21.57
N TYR A 265 -13.25 11.55 -20.93
CA TYR A 265 -13.98 10.30 -20.90
C TYR A 265 -15.24 10.36 -20.04
N LYS A 266 -15.19 11.08 -18.92
CA LYS A 266 -16.35 11.29 -18.06
C LYS A 266 -17.45 12.05 -18.80
N ASP A 267 -17.10 13.15 -19.47
CA ASP A 267 -18.06 13.93 -20.27
C ASP A 267 -18.68 13.05 -21.38
N LYS A 268 -17.88 12.20 -22.02
CA LYS A 268 -18.38 11.23 -23.02
C LYS A 268 -19.29 10.17 -22.40
N ALA A 269 -18.96 9.69 -21.20
CA ALA A 269 -19.80 8.74 -20.49
C ALA A 269 -21.13 9.37 -20.06
N ASP A 270 -21.11 10.60 -19.57
CA ASP A 270 -22.31 11.34 -19.20
C ASP A 270 -23.21 11.57 -20.43
N ILE A 271 -22.63 11.89 -21.60
CA ILE A 271 -23.36 11.98 -22.87
C ILE A 271 -23.90 10.61 -23.29
N LEU A 272 -23.14 9.53 -23.14
CA LEU A 272 -23.61 8.18 -23.45
C LEU A 272 -24.77 7.77 -22.55
N ASP A 273 -24.68 8.03 -21.25
CA ASP A 273 -25.76 7.78 -20.30
C ASP A 273 -27.04 8.59 -20.65
N GLU A 274 -26.89 9.81 -21.16
CA GLU A 274 -28.00 10.64 -21.61
C GLU A 274 -28.63 10.06 -22.89
N LEU A 275 -27.80 9.64 -23.85
CA LEU A 275 -28.23 8.97 -25.07
C LEU A 275 -28.90 7.62 -24.77
N GLU A 276 -28.37 6.82 -23.85
CA GLU A 276 -28.97 5.56 -23.43
C GLU A 276 -30.33 5.73 -22.74
N ARG A 277 -30.51 6.81 -21.96
CA ARG A 277 -31.80 7.16 -21.38
C ARG A 277 -32.82 7.58 -22.44
N GLU A 278 -32.35 8.26 -23.49
CA GLU A 278 -33.21 8.80 -24.54
C GLU A 278 -33.55 7.77 -25.60
N TYR A 279 -32.56 6.99 -26.04
CA TYR A 279 -32.68 6.10 -27.21
C TYR A 279 -32.67 4.59 -26.86
N GLY A 280 -32.41 4.23 -25.58
CA GLY A 280 -32.15 2.87 -25.13
C GLY A 280 -30.67 2.51 -25.19
N THR A 281 -30.33 1.36 -24.64
CA THR A 281 -28.94 0.88 -24.60
C THR A 281 -28.33 0.76 -26.00
N VAL A 282 -27.00 0.83 -26.08
CA VAL A 282 -26.27 0.67 -27.36
C VAL A 282 -26.71 -0.61 -28.09
N GLN A 283 -26.99 -1.68 -27.35
CA GLN A 283 -27.46 -2.95 -27.92
C GLN A 283 -28.87 -2.81 -28.51
N GLU A 284 -29.79 -2.19 -27.83
CA GLU A 284 -31.17 -1.95 -28.32
C GLU A 284 -31.19 -1.01 -29.52
N ILE A 285 -30.31 0.00 -29.53
CA ILE A 285 -30.14 0.88 -30.71
C ILE A 285 -29.65 0.06 -31.91
N LYS A 286 -28.65 -0.80 -31.71
CA LYS A 286 -28.10 -1.64 -32.75
C LYS A 286 -29.16 -2.59 -33.30
N GLU A 287 -29.90 -3.26 -32.42
CA GLU A 287 -30.98 -4.18 -32.83
C GLU A 287 -32.05 -3.45 -33.66
N ARG A 288 -32.43 -2.22 -33.26
CA ARG A 288 -33.36 -1.41 -34.08
C ARG A 288 -32.75 -0.99 -35.40
N CYS A 289 -31.48 -0.65 -35.46
CA CYS A 289 -30.81 -0.37 -36.76
C CYS A 289 -30.81 -1.60 -37.66
N ASP A 290 -30.50 -2.77 -37.12
CA ASP A 290 -30.52 -4.02 -37.88
C ASP A 290 -31.93 -4.38 -38.39
N GLU A 291 -32.98 -4.08 -37.59
CA GLU A 291 -34.38 -4.24 -38.02
C GLU A 291 -34.76 -3.23 -39.11
N TYR A 292 -34.36 -1.98 -39.01
CA TYR A 292 -34.58 -0.98 -40.05
C TYR A 292 -33.85 -1.33 -41.34
N GLU A 293 -32.61 -1.84 -41.27
CA GLU A 293 -31.87 -2.26 -42.42
C GLU A 293 -32.56 -3.44 -43.15
N LYS A 294 -33.06 -4.41 -42.38
CA LYS A 294 -33.86 -5.53 -42.96
C LYS A 294 -35.16 -5.06 -43.61
N LEU A 295 -35.86 -4.12 -42.98
CA LEU A 295 -37.05 -3.50 -43.52
C LEU A 295 -36.74 -2.75 -44.83
N PHE A 296 -35.64 -1.98 -44.83
CA PHE A 296 -35.18 -1.23 -45.98
C PHE A 296 -34.86 -2.14 -47.17
N LEU A 297 -34.11 -3.22 -46.90
CA LEU A 297 -33.80 -4.23 -47.89
C LEU A 297 -35.06 -4.92 -48.44
N GLY A 298 -36.08 -5.19 -47.58
CA GLY A 298 -37.36 -5.71 -47.99
C GLY A 298 -38.14 -4.74 -48.88
N ILE A 299 -38.13 -3.47 -48.58
CA ILE A 299 -38.75 -2.41 -49.40
C ILE A 299 -38.04 -2.29 -50.76
N GLU A 300 -36.70 -2.32 -50.77
CA GLU A 300 -35.93 -2.27 -52.04
C GLU A 300 -36.17 -3.47 -52.94
N ALA A 301 -36.39 -4.64 -52.34
CA ALA A 301 -36.68 -5.88 -53.09
C ALA A 301 -38.11 -5.96 -53.63
N GLU A 302 -39.03 -5.07 -53.20
CA GLU A 302 -40.42 -5.05 -53.67
C GLU A 302 -40.47 -4.57 -55.11
N SER A 303 -41.13 -5.34 -55.93
CA SER A 303 -41.27 -5.06 -57.37
C SER A 303 -42.49 -4.19 -57.73
N ASP A 304 -43.48 -4.12 -56.84
CA ASP A 304 -44.65 -3.27 -57.00
C ASP A 304 -44.34 -1.85 -56.51
N GLN A 305 -44.30 -0.90 -57.45
CA GLN A 305 -43.89 0.47 -57.15
C GLN A 305 -44.90 1.22 -56.24
N ASP A 306 -46.18 0.91 -56.33
CA ASP A 306 -47.20 1.56 -55.46
C ASP A 306 -47.14 1.01 -54.03
N LEU A 307 -46.91 -0.30 -53.90
CA LEU A 307 -46.71 -0.94 -52.62
C LEU A 307 -45.43 -0.44 -51.96
N LYS A 308 -44.34 -0.34 -52.73
CA LYS A 308 -43.04 0.22 -52.27
C LYS A 308 -43.19 1.66 -51.78
N ASN A 309 -43.87 2.51 -52.52
CA ASN A 309 -44.11 3.90 -52.09
C ASN A 309 -44.94 4.00 -50.83
N ASN A 310 -45.94 3.15 -50.68
CA ASN A 310 -46.76 3.07 -49.47
C ASN A 310 -45.93 2.60 -48.25
N MET A 311 -45.09 1.60 -48.43
CA MET A 311 -44.16 1.13 -47.37
C MET A 311 -43.17 2.20 -46.95
N ILE A 312 -42.58 2.97 -47.84
CA ILE A 312 -41.68 4.09 -47.59
C ILE A 312 -42.44 5.18 -46.80
N MET A 313 -43.66 5.51 -47.18
CA MET A 313 -44.47 6.50 -46.51
C MET A 313 -44.80 6.10 -45.05
N LEU A 314 -45.18 4.86 -44.82
CA LEU A 314 -45.47 4.32 -43.48
C LEU A 314 -44.21 4.28 -42.60
N MET A 315 -43.07 3.93 -43.19
CA MET A 315 -41.78 3.90 -42.48
C MET A 315 -41.34 5.32 -42.04
N ASN A 316 -41.44 6.31 -42.91
CA ASN A 316 -41.17 7.71 -42.59
C ASN A 316 -42.09 8.24 -41.52
N GLU A 317 -43.41 7.93 -41.59
CA GLU A 317 -44.41 8.30 -40.55
C GLU A 317 -44.06 7.67 -39.20
N TYR A 318 -43.58 6.45 -39.17
CA TYR A 318 -43.17 5.76 -37.94
C TYR A 318 -41.88 6.37 -37.36
N ILE A 319 -40.89 6.69 -38.17
CA ILE A 319 -39.64 7.33 -37.79
C ILE A 319 -39.93 8.75 -37.23
N ASP A 320 -40.72 9.55 -37.97
CA ASP A 320 -41.10 10.92 -37.59
C ASP A 320 -41.90 10.96 -36.31
N LYS A 321 -42.87 10.08 -36.11
CA LYS A 321 -43.64 10.00 -34.83
C LYS A 321 -42.72 9.71 -33.66
N GLY A 322 -41.78 8.79 -33.79
CA GLY A 322 -40.80 8.47 -32.78
C GLY A 322 -39.91 9.68 -32.43
N THR A 323 -39.45 10.40 -33.44
CA THR A 323 -38.60 11.58 -33.31
C THR A 323 -39.35 12.77 -32.71
N ILE A 324 -40.57 13.04 -33.16
CA ILE A 324 -41.42 14.14 -32.66
C ILE A 324 -41.80 13.96 -31.19
N GLU A 325 -42.11 12.73 -30.78
CA GLU A 325 -42.47 12.45 -29.38
C GLU A 325 -41.28 12.64 -28.43
N LYS A 326 -40.06 12.34 -28.89
CA LYS A 326 -38.85 12.58 -28.14
C LYS A 326 -38.44 14.05 -28.02
N VAL A 327 -38.53 14.81 -29.10
CA VAL A 327 -38.29 16.27 -29.10
C VAL A 327 -39.28 16.98 -28.18
N LYS A 328 -40.56 16.59 -28.17
CA LYS A 328 -41.54 17.16 -27.24
C LYS A 328 -41.27 16.85 -25.77
N ASN A 329 -40.65 15.69 -25.48
CA ASN A 329 -40.27 15.34 -24.11
C ASN A 329 -38.99 16.06 -23.66
N MET A 330 -38.06 16.36 -24.58
CA MET A 330 -36.90 17.21 -24.28
C MET A 330 -37.30 18.66 -23.96
N GLU A 331 -38.26 19.22 -24.67
CA GLU A 331 -38.75 20.58 -24.40
C GLU A 331 -39.53 20.70 -23.08
N LYS A 332 -40.12 19.61 -22.59
CA LYS A 332 -40.81 19.59 -21.29
C LYS A 332 -39.89 19.45 -20.08
N ASN A 333 -38.65 19.00 -20.29
CA ASN A 333 -37.67 18.76 -19.23
C ASN A 333 -36.58 19.85 -19.18
N ARG A 334 -36.71 20.91 -19.98
CA ARG A 334 -35.97 22.17 -19.89
C ARG A 334 -36.79 23.22 -19.11
#